data_f422443d907515a581f12caeedf3fb22
#
_entry.id   f422443d907515a581f12caeedf3fb22
#
_cell.length_a   1.000
_cell.length_b   1.000
_cell.length_c   1.000
_cell.angle_alpha   90.00
_cell.angle_beta   90.00
_cell.angle_gamma   90.00
#
_symmetry.space_group_name_H-M   'P 1'
#
loop_
_entity.id
_entity.type
_entity.pdbx_description
1 polymer ?
#
loop_
_entity_poly.entity_id
_entity_poly.type
_entity_poly.pdbx_seq_one_letter_code
_entity_poly.pdbx_strand_id
1 'polypeptide(L)'
;MTAALTPLSPEETRRRLEAGRAIIVDVREQDEFARRHIAGSLSSPLSQWEGTRIPSMPGQEIIFACWSGMRTAGACDRLATQVSSPAFVLQGGLDAWTKHGLPLVVNAKAPMEIMRQVQIAAGLLVLVGVLLGFMVSSTWFGLSAF
;
A
#
# COMPACT_ATOMS: atom_id res chain seq x y z
N MET A 1 9.28 27.21 5.33
CA MET A 1 10.31 26.16 5.16
C MET A 1 9.58 24.84 5.06
N THR A 2 9.57 24.26 3.90
CA THR A 2 9.05 22.91 3.71
C THR A 2 9.97 21.93 4.42
N ALA A 3 9.48 21.27 5.46
CA ALA A 3 10.22 20.23 6.15
C ALA A 3 10.31 19.02 5.22
N ALA A 4 11.37 18.96 4.44
CA ALA A 4 11.64 17.78 3.61
C ALA A 4 11.95 16.59 4.52
N LEU A 5 11.11 15.54 4.43
CA LEU A 5 11.37 14.29 5.14
C LEU A 5 12.61 13.60 4.55
N THR A 6 13.51 13.15 5.41
CA THR A 6 14.75 12.49 4.96
C THR A 6 14.45 11.04 4.55
N PRO A 7 14.86 10.60 3.34
CA PRO A 7 14.70 9.21 2.94
C PRO A 7 15.69 8.30 3.70
N LEU A 8 15.19 7.12 4.08
CA LEU A 8 15.98 6.05 4.68
C LEU A 8 15.94 4.80 3.80
N SER A 9 17.08 4.13 3.66
CA SER A 9 17.13 2.83 2.99
C SER A 9 16.35 1.76 3.75
N PRO A 10 15.91 0.68 3.10
CA PRO A 10 15.27 -0.44 3.78
C PRO A 10 16.10 -1.05 4.91
N GLU A 11 17.42 -1.18 4.72
CA GLU A 11 18.33 -1.73 5.73
C GLU A 11 18.45 -0.82 6.95
N GLU A 12 18.59 0.49 6.73
CA GLU A 12 18.68 1.45 7.84
C GLU A 12 17.34 1.52 8.58
N THR A 13 16.22 1.48 7.86
CA THR A 13 14.88 1.40 8.44
C THR A 13 14.77 0.16 9.33
N ARG A 14 15.16 -1.01 8.84
CA ARG A 14 15.14 -2.25 9.61
C ARG A 14 15.96 -2.13 10.90
N ARG A 15 17.19 -1.62 10.81
CA ARG A 15 18.05 -1.43 11.98
C ARG A 15 17.41 -0.56 13.06
N ARG A 16 16.75 0.53 12.67
CA ARG A 16 16.06 1.43 13.61
C ARG A 16 14.83 0.79 14.25
N LEU A 17 14.09 -0.01 13.49
CA LEU A 17 12.95 -0.78 14.00
C LEU A 17 13.41 -1.84 15.01
N GLU A 18 14.42 -2.62 14.68
CA GLU A 18 14.99 -3.66 15.56
C GLU A 18 15.58 -3.07 16.86
N ALA A 19 16.12 -1.87 16.78
CA ALA A 19 16.62 -1.13 17.94
C ALA A 19 15.50 -0.48 18.79
N GLY A 20 14.24 -0.56 18.36
CA GLY A 20 13.11 0.07 19.04
C GLY A 20 13.10 1.60 18.97
N ARG A 21 13.93 2.22 18.12
CA ARG A 21 14.06 3.68 17.98
C ARG A 21 13.02 4.29 17.04
N ALA A 22 12.43 3.51 16.18
CA ALA A 22 11.51 3.99 15.16
C ALA A 22 10.24 3.14 15.07
N ILE A 23 9.18 3.76 14.56
CA ILE A 23 7.96 3.08 14.13
C ILE A 23 7.72 3.37 12.65
N ILE A 24 7.12 2.43 11.93
CA ILE A 24 6.63 2.66 10.58
C ILE A 24 5.16 3.05 10.62
N VAL A 25 4.83 4.09 9.87
CA VAL A 25 3.45 4.52 9.60
C VAL A 25 3.18 4.31 8.12
N ASP A 26 2.32 3.34 7.82
CA ASP A 26 1.89 3.03 6.46
C ASP A 26 0.73 3.95 6.08
N VAL A 27 0.95 4.78 5.07
CA VAL A 27 -0.03 5.79 4.62
C VAL A 27 -0.93 5.30 3.49
N ARG A 28 -0.84 4.01 3.14
CA ARG A 28 -1.75 3.39 2.16
C ARG A 28 -3.14 3.20 2.75
N GLU A 29 -4.10 2.90 1.85
CA GLU A 29 -5.46 2.61 2.29
C GLU A 29 -5.54 1.33 3.13
N GLN A 30 -6.57 1.23 3.97
CA GLN A 30 -6.69 0.13 4.93
C GLN A 30 -6.78 -1.24 4.29
N ASP A 31 -7.37 -1.35 3.10
CA ASP A 31 -7.46 -2.61 2.37
C ASP A 31 -6.10 -3.06 1.82
N GLU A 32 -5.25 -2.14 1.38
CA GLU A 32 -3.85 -2.41 0.99
C GLU A 32 -3.04 -2.90 2.20
N PHE A 33 -3.17 -2.20 3.33
CA PHE A 33 -2.51 -2.55 4.58
C PHE A 33 -2.96 -3.92 5.10
N ALA A 34 -4.27 -4.19 5.09
CA ALA A 34 -4.81 -5.46 5.54
C ALA A 34 -4.31 -6.66 4.72
N ARG A 35 -4.03 -6.46 3.43
CA ARG A 35 -3.50 -7.54 2.56
C ARG A 35 -2.04 -7.85 2.84
N ARG A 36 -1.22 -6.83 2.99
CA ARG A 36 0.19 -6.97 3.31
C ARG A 36 0.76 -5.69 3.90
N HIS A 37 1.59 -5.81 4.90
CA HIS A 37 2.25 -4.69 5.55
C HIS A 37 3.54 -5.13 6.23
N ILE A 38 4.37 -4.18 6.64
CA ILE A 38 5.56 -4.46 7.45
C ILE A 38 5.12 -4.77 8.88
N ALA A 39 5.66 -5.82 9.48
CA ALA A 39 5.32 -6.22 10.83
C ALA A 39 5.53 -5.07 11.84
N GLY A 40 4.52 -4.84 12.70
CA GLY A 40 4.55 -3.76 13.69
C GLY A 40 4.28 -2.37 13.15
N SER A 41 4.02 -2.19 11.84
CA SER A 41 3.65 -0.90 11.27
C SER A 41 2.23 -0.50 11.67
N LEU A 42 2.01 0.82 11.73
CA LEU A 42 0.70 1.42 12.00
C LEU A 42 0.05 1.84 10.69
N SER A 43 -1.24 1.56 10.52
CA SER A 43 -2.02 2.05 9.39
C SER A 43 -2.56 3.44 9.66
N SER A 44 -2.24 4.39 8.79
CA SER A 44 -2.75 5.76 8.84
C SER A 44 -2.94 6.30 7.42
N PRO A 45 -4.06 5.94 6.77
CA PRO A 45 -4.32 6.33 5.38
C PRO A 45 -4.27 7.83 5.15
N LEU A 46 -3.67 8.26 4.04
CA LEU A 46 -3.64 9.67 3.64
C LEU A 46 -5.03 10.27 3.44
N SER A 47 -6.02 9.46 3.08
CA SER A 47 -7.43 9.87 2.96
C SER A 47 -8.05 10.32 4.28
N GLN A 48 -7.51 9.86 5.41
CA GLN A 48 -7.99 10.15 6.75
C GLN A 48 -6.93 10.89 7.59
N TRP A 49 -5.93 11.48 6.94
CA TRP A 49 -4.77 12.07 7.61
C TRP A 49 -5.12 13.23 8.54
N GLU A 50 -6.03 14.10 8.12
CA GLU A 50 -6.48 15.21 8.97
C GLU A 50 -7.27 14.67 10.17
N GLY A 51 -6.73 14.90 11.36
CA GLY A 51 -7.33 14.44 12.63
C GLY A 51 -6.76 13.11 13.15
N THR A 52 -5.89 12.46 12.41
CA THR A 52 -5.20 11.25 12.89
C THR A 52 -4.06 11.64 13.83
N ARG A 53 -4.06 11.08 15.04
CA ARG A 53 -2.91 11.15 15.95
C ARG A 53 -2.07 9.89 15.79
N ILE A 54 -0.79 10.09 15.54
CA ILE A 54 0.17 8.98 15.50
C ILE A 54 0.63 8.74 16.94
N PRO A 55 0.37 7.55 17.52
CA PRO A 55 0.89 7.22 18.83
C PRO A 55 2.39 6.99 18.72
N SER A 56 3.18 7.95 19.19
CA SER A 56 4.63 7.82 19.27
C SER A 56 5.10 8.08 20.69
N MET A 57 6.10 7.35 21.12
CA MET A 57 6.78 7.63 22.40
C MET A 57 7.71 8.83 22.24
N PRO A 58 7.93 9.62 23.31
CA PRO A 58 8.93 10.69 23.27
C PRO A 58 10.30 10.17 22.82
N GLY A 59 10.89 10.83 21.81
CA GLY A 59 12.17 10.43 21.22
C GLY A 59 12.11 9.31 20.18
N GLN A 60 10.93 8.76 19.90
CA GLN A 60 10.77 7.75 18.87
C GLN A 60 10.67 8.40 17.48
N GLU A 61 11.43 7.87 16.53
CA GLU A 61 11.42 8.32 15.14
C GLU A 61 10.22 7.74 14.40
N ILE A 62 9.66 8.53 13.47
CA ILE A 62 8.55 8.09 12.62
C ILE A 62 9.04 7.89 11.20
N ILE A 63 8.78 6.74 10.60
CA ILE A 63 9.14 6.42 9.22
C ILE A 63 7.87 6.18 8.43
N PHE A 64 7.58 7.08 7.49
CA PHE A 64 6.42 6.94 6.61
C PHE A 64 6.71 6.00 5.46
N ALA A 65 5.76 5.15 5.15
CA ALA A 65 5.86 4.20 4.05
C ALA A 65 4.59 4.16 3.20
N CYS A 66 4.78 3.99 1.89
CA CYS A 66 3.73 3.59 0.96
C CYS A 66 4.27 2.47 0.05
N TRP A 67 3.58 2.12 -1.03
CA TRP A 67 4.04 1.01 -1.86
C TRP A 67 5.37 1.31 -2.57
N SER A 68 5.48 2.44 -3.27
CA SER A 68 6.64 2.80 -4.11
C SER A 68 7.42 4.02 -3.63
N GLY A 69 6.98 4.69 -2.56
CA GLY A 69 7.53 5.97 -2.12
C GLY A 69 6.89 7.20 -2.78
N MET A 70 6.09 7.04 -3.83
CA MET A 70 5.50 8.16 -4.57
C MET A 70 4.46 8.94 -3.76
N ARG A 71 3.58 8.23 -3.05
CA ARG A 71 2.54 8.87 -2.21
C ARG A 71 3.16 9.66 -1.07
N THR A 72 4.18 9.10 -0.41
CA THR A 72 4.91 9.77 0.67
C THR A 72 5.66 10.99 0.16
N ALA A 73 6.30 10.90 -1.01
CA ALA A 73 6.97 12.03 -1.63
C ALA A 73 6.00 13.18 -1.97
N GLY A 74 4.82 12.85 -2.51
CA GLY A 74 3.80 13.84 -2.83
C GLY A 74 3.08 14.45 -1.62
N ALA A 75 3.21 13.86 -0.44
CA ALA A 75 2.54 14.28 0.79
C ALA A 75 3.50 14.74 1.89
N CYS A 76 4.79 14.92 1.60
CA CYS A 76 5.82 15.25 2.60
C CYS A 76 5.43 16.40 3.52
N ASP A 77 4.92 17.50 2.97
CA ASP A 77 4.54 18.68 3.76
C ASP A 77 3.39 18.36 4.73
N ARG A 78 2.38 17.63 4.26
CA ARG A 78 1.23 17.22 5.09
C ARG A 78 1.67 16.26 6.20
N LEU A 79 2.57 15.34 5.89
CA LEU A 79 3.09 14.37 6.84
C LEU A 79 3.95 15.05 7.91
N ALA A 80 4.81 15.97 7.51
CA ALA A 80 5.72 16.69 8.41
C ALA A 80 5.00 17.61 9.39
N THR A 81 3.86 18.21 9.00
CA THR A 81 3.16 19.18 9.86
C THR A 81 2.46 18.55 11.07
N GLN A 82 2.17 17.25 11.03
CA GLN A 82 1.40 16.57 12.09
C GLN A 82 2.26 15.76 13.06
N VAL A 83 3.57 15.76 12.88
CA VAL A 83 4.48 15.02 13.76
C VAL A 83 5.47 15.96 14.43
N SER A 84 5.60 15.81 15.74
CA SER A 84 6.57 16.57 16.56
C SER A 84 7.91 15.82 16.72
N SER A 85 7.97 14.56 16.29
CA SER A 85 9.14 13.71 16.35
C SER A 85 9.96 13.79 15.05
N PRO A 86 11.24 13.42 15.05
CA PRO A 86 12.01 13.25 13.82
C PRO A 86 11.30 12.30 12.85
N ALA A 87 11.07 12.75 11.63
CA ALA A 87 10.30 12.02 10.64
C ALA A 87 11.10 11.74 9.38
N PHE A 88 10.92 10.56 8.83
CA PHE A 88 11.63 10.03 7.67
C PHE A 88 10.64 9.37 6.71
N VAL A 89 11.12 9.03 5.52
CA VAL A 89 10.37 8.22 4.55
C VAL A 89 11.16 6.98 4.17
N LEU A 90 10.47 5.85 4.04
CA LEU A 90 11.07 4.63 3.52
C LEU A 90 11.33 4.78 2.03
N GLN A 91 12.60 4.86 1.64
CA GLN A 91 13.02 5.01 0.26
C GLN A 91 12.56 3.82 -0.59
N GLY A 92 11.81 4.11 -1.65
CA GLY A 92 11.24 3.09 -2.53
C GLY A 92 10.07 2.30 -1.94
N GLY A 93 9.64 2.61 -0.71
CA GLY A 93 8.48 2.04 -0.06
C GLY A 93 8.55 0.53 0.19
N LEU A 94 7.40 -0.13 0.30
CA LEU A 94 7.31 -1.57 0.52
C LEU A 94 7.89 -2.37 -0.66
N ASP A 95 7.85 -1.84 -1.87
CA ASP A 95 8.46 -2.48 -3.04
C ASP A 95 9.98 -2.64 -2.86
N ALA A 96 10.68 -1.57 -2.45
CA ALA A 96 12.11 -1.65 -2.13
C ALA A 96 12.38 -2.56 -0.92
N TRP A 97 11.53 -2.53 0.10
CA TRP A 97 11.60 -3.41 1.25
C TRP A 97 11.61 -4.89 0.86
N THR A 98 10.69 -5.29 -0.02
CA THR A 98 10.61 -6.67 -0.52
C THR A 98 11.77 -7.03 -1.44
N LYS A 99 12.23 -6.12 -2.28
CA LYS A 99 13.41 -6.32 -3.16
C LYS A 99 14.71 -6.55 -2.37
N HIS A 100 14.80 -6.02 -1.17
CA HIS A 100 15.90 -6.28 -0.23
C HIS A 100 15.73 -7.57 0.59
N GLY A 101 14.76 -8.41 0.23
CA GLY A 101 14.51 -9.68 0.91
C GLY A 101 13.90 -9.55 2.30
N LEU A 102 13.37 -8.38 2.65
CA LEU A 102 12.76 -8.15 3.96
C LEU A 102 11.29 -8.60 3.98
N PRO A 103 10.83 -9.26 5.06
CA PRO A 103 9.52 -9.90 5.08
C PRO A 103 8.38 -8.90 5.24
N LEU A 104 7.23 -9.25 4.65
CA LEU A 104 5.94 -8.62 4.91
C LEU A 104 5.01 -9.60 5.61
N VAL A 105 4.14 -9.08 6.45
CA VAL A 105 2.96 -9.84 6.91
C VAL A 105 1.96 -9.87 5.77
N VAL A 106 1.56 -11.06 5.34
CA VAL A 106 0.64 -11.27 4.23
C VAL A 106 -0.62 -11.95 4.75
N ASN A 107 -1.78 -11.34 4.51
CA ASN A 107 -3.06 -11.94 4.85
C ASN A 107 -3.63 -12.66 3.62
N ALA A 108 -3.45 -13.98 3.56
CA ALA A 108 -3.97 -14.82 2.48
C ALA A 108 -5.51 -14.84 2.40
N LYS A 109 -6.21 -14.44 3.47
CA LYS A 109 -7.68 -14.39 3.53
C LYS A 109 -8.27 -13.04 3.17
N ALA A 110 -7.43 -12.05 2.87
CA ALA A 110 -7.92 -10.72 2.46
C ALA A 110 -8.73 -10.83 1.15
N PRO A 111 -9.86 -10.14 1.04
CA PRO A 111 -10.67 -10.16 -0.19
C PRO A 111 -9.85 -9.72 -1.41
N MET A 112 -10.13 -10.31 -2.57
CA MET A 112 -9.52 -9.89 -3.82
C MET A 112 -9.89 -8.44 -4.14
N GLU A 113 -8.96 -7.73 -4.77
CA GLU A 113 -9.23 -6.36 -5.26
C GLU A 113 -10.44 -6.32 -6.18
N ILE A 114 -11.28 -5.33 -6.00
CA ILE A 114 -12.51 -5.16 -6.79
C ILE A 114 -12.19 -5.16 -8.29
N MET A 115 -11.12 -4.48 -8.70
CA MET A 115 -10.69 -4.44 -10.10
C MET A 115 -10.37 -5.84 -10.65
N ARG A 116 -9.72 -6.69 -9.86
CA ARG A 116 -9.42 -8.07 -10.24
C ARG A 116 -10.70 -8.92 -10.35
N GLN A 117 -11.67 -8.70 -9.46
CA GLN A 117 -12.97 -9.37 -9.54
C GLN A 117 -13.72 -8.97 -10.81
N VAL A 118 -13.73 -7.68 -11.15
CA VAL A 118 -14.33 -7.15 -12.38
C VAL A 118 -13.68 -7.75 -13.62
N GLN A 119 -12.37 -7.83 -13.68
CA GLN A 119 -11.63 -8.42 -14.80
C GLN A 119 -11.97 -9.91 -14.99
N ILE A 120 -12.04 -10.67 -13.90
CA ILE A 120 -12.42 -12.09 -13.95
C ILE A 120 -13.87 -12.24 -14.44
N ALA A 121 -14.80 -11.45 -13.93
CA ALA A 121 -16.20 -11.49 -14.33
C ALA A 121 -16.39 -11.14 -15.82
N ALA A 122 -15.72 -10.08 -16.28
CA ALA A 122 -15.76 -9.67 -17.69
C ALA A 122 -15.16 -10.74 -18.61
N GLY A 123 -14.00 -11.30 -18.25
CA GLY A 123 -13.37 -12.39 -19.01
C GLY A 123 -14.22 -13.65 -19.08
N LEU A 124 -14.89 -14.03 -17.99
CA LEU A 124 -15.81 -15.16 -17.97
C LEU A 124 -17.01 -14.93 -18.87
N LEU A 125 -17.57 -13.73 -18.86
CA LEU A 125 -18.73 -13.35 -19.70
C LEU A 125 -18.39 -13.44 -21.18
N VAL A 126 -17.21 -12.94 -21.58
CA VAL A 126 -16.71 -13.05 -22.96
C VAL A 126 -16.52 -14.53 -23.35
N LEU A 127 -15.91 -15.34 -22.49
CA LEU A 127 -15.69 -16.76 -22.74
C LEU A 127 -17.00 -17.51 -22.94
N VAL A 128 -18.00 -17.26 -22.07
CA VAL A 128 -19.32 -17.87 -22.18
C VAL A 128 -20.00 -17.45 -23.48
N GLY A 129 -19.93 -16.16 -23.87
CA GLY A 129 -20.49 -15.66 -25.14
C GLY A 129 -19.88 -16.35 -26.34
N VAL A 130 -18.56 -16.51 -26.38
CA VAL A 130 -17.85 -17.22 -27.46
C VAL A 130 -18.28 -18.69 -27.55
N LEU A 131 -18.30 -19.39 -26.40
CA LEU A 131 -18.70 -20.80 -26.36
C LEU A 131 -20.15 -21.00 -26.85
N LEU A 132 -21.08 -20.16 -26.39
CA LEU A 132 -22.47 -20.20 -26.83
C LEU A 132 -22.59 -19.86 -28.31
N GLY A 133 -21.78 -18.94 -28.84
CA GLY A 133 -21.75 -18.61 -30.26
C GLY A 133 -21.34 -19.81 -31.12
N PHE A 134 -20.38 -20.61 -30.64
CA PHE A 134 -19.98 -21.82 -31.33
C PHE A 134 -20.97 -22.98 -31.21
N MET A 135 -21.64 -23.12 -30.06
CA MET A 135 -22.50 -24.28 -29.77
C MET A 135 -23.97 -24.10 -30.19
N VAL A 136 -24.51 -22.89 -30.18
CA VAL A 136 -25.95 -22.66 -30.29
C VAL A 136 -26.31 -21.80 -31.49
N SER A 137 -25.70 -20.64 -31.67
CA SER A 137 -26.02 -19.70 -32.74
C SER A 137 -25.01 -18.57 -32.83
N SER A 138 -24.82 -18.04 -34.05
CA SER A 138 -23.96 -16.87 -34.27
C SER A 138 -24.43 -15.59 -33.58
N THR A 139 -25.69 -15.53 -33.13
CA THR A 139 -26.27 -14.38 -32.40
C THR A 139 -25.60 -14.17 -31.03
N TRP A 140 -25.01 -15.21 -30.42
CA TRP A 140 -24.33 -15.12 -29.14
C TRP A 140 -22.97 -14.43 -29.19
N PHE A 141 -22.39 -14.26 -30.37
CA PHE A 141 -21.14 -13.48 -30.54
C PHE A 141 -21.30 -12.03 -30.12
N GLY A 142 -22.50 -11.47 -30.13
CA GLY A 142 -22.76 -10.13 -29.60
C GLY A 142 -22.44 -9.96 -28.10
N LEU A 143 -22.52 -11.05 -27.34
CA LEU A 143 -22.14 -11.03 -25.91
C LEU A 143 -20.63 -10.92 -25.68
N SER A 144 -19.83 -11.41 -26.63
CA SER A 144 -18.37 -11.36 -26.55
C SER A 144 -17.77 -10.03 -27.05
N ALA A 145 -18.59 -9.17 -27.67
CA ALA A 145 -18.18 -7.86 -28.19
C ALA A 145 -18.20 -6.74 -27.13
N PHE A 146 -18.56 -7.05 -25.91
CA PHE A 146 -18.46 -6.16 -24.77
C PHE A 146 -17.08 -6.31 -24.13
#